data_dd3b188a0676b4852295e3faa09ba7ee
#
_entry.id   dd3b188a0676b4852295e3faa09ba7ee
#
_cell.length_a   1.000
_cell.length_b   1.000
_cell.length_c   1.000
_cell.angle_alpha   90.00
_cell.angle_beta   90.00
_cell.angle_gamma   90.00
#
_symmetry.space_group_name_H-M   'P 1'
#
loop_
_entity.id
_entity.type
_entity.pdbx_description
1 polymer ?
#
loop_
_entity_poly.entity_id
_entity_poly.type
_entity_poly.pdbx_seq_one_letter_code
_entity_poly.pdbx_strand_id
1 'polypeptide(L)'
;MKEKFDRKQGIGGSDATRLYNGDWHDLYLEKIGEKEPDDLSDVLPVQMGIHTEDFNIDWFTRQTGIEVVGRQIQIFSRKYPFMYCNIDGVLSEPKALLECKHTNAFTNEVKTAEKYKAQLQHYLMIYGASKIYLSILFGNMKYGIVEVLPDKKFQNELESAEVLFWHLVQTKQPPPDYVEFKNFDSKLQEFNNGREIIPLLTRASE
;
A
#
# COMPACT_ATOMS: atom_id res chain seq x y z
N MET A 1 9.18 15.91 17.41
CA MET A 1 9.22 14.90 16.35
C MET A 1 8.04 13.95 16.58
N LYS A 2 7.16 13.74 15.59
CA LYS A 2 6.13 12.70 15.73
C LYS A 2 6.87 11.35 15.74
N GLU A 3 6.56 10.52 16.71
CA GLU A 3 7.08 9.15 16.79
C GLU A 3 6.67 8.43 15.51
N LYS A 4 7.66 7.87 14.79
CA LYS A 4 7.40 7.17 13.53
C LYS A 4 6.73 5.85 13.86
N PHE A 5 5.58 5.56 13.25
CA PHE A 5 4.87 4.30 13.45
C PHE A 5 5.78 3.12 13.15
N ASP A 6 5.81 2.16 14.08
CA ASP A 6 6.58 0.94 13.89
C ASP A 6 5.91 0.05 12.83
N ARG A 7 6.57 -0.12 11.70
CA ARG A 7 6.07 -0.91 10.57
C ARG A 7 5.84 -2.39 10.90
N LYS A 8 6.44 -2.90 11.98
CA LYS A 8 6.20 -4.26 12.47
C LYS A 8 4.77 -4.43 13.03
N GLN A 9 4.08 -3.33 13.37
CA GLN A 9 2.75 -3.33 13.99
C GLN A 9 1.59 -3.22 12.99
N GLY A 10 1.84 -3.31 11.67
CA GLY A 10 0.76 -3.21 10.71
C GLY A 10 1.19 -3.50 9.27
N ILE A 11 0.21 -3.40 8.37
CA ILE A 11 0.35 -3.59 6.93
C ILE A 11 0.18 -2.25 6.23
N GLY A 12 1.22 -1.79 5.55
CA GLY A 12 1.20 -0.60 4.70
C GLY A 12 1.13 -0.93 3.22
N GLY A 13 1.08 0.09 2.34
CA GLY A 13 0.95 -0.11 0.90
C GLY A 13 2.08 -0.90 0.24
N SER A 14 3.33 -0.75 0.73
CA SER A 14 4.45 -1.57 0.24
C SER A 14 4.31 -3.04 0.65
N ASP A 15 3.77 -3.29 1.84
CA ASP A 15 3.50 -4.65 2.31
C ASP A 15 2.39 -5.30 1.49
N ALA A 16 1.33 -4.55 1.16
CA ALA A 16 0.26 -4.98 0.26
C ALA A 16 0.81 -5.41 -1.12
N THR A 17 1.80 -4.65 -1.65
CA THR A 17 2.49 -5.03 -2.90
C THR A 17 3.28 -6.33 -2.77
N ARG A 18 3.96 -6.53 -1.65
CA ARG A 18 4.68 -7.79 -1.37
C ARG A 18 3.74 -8.99 -1.28
N LEU A 19 2.62 -8.84 -0.57
CA LEU A 19 1.59 -9.88 -0.47
C LEU A 19 1.01 -10.23 -1.85
N TYR A 20 0.73 -9.21 -2.66
CA TYR A 20 0.26 -9.40 -4.04
C TYR A 20 1.28 -10.18 -4.90
N ASN A 21 2.57 -9.90 -4.72
CA ASN A 21 3.65 -10.57 -5.45
C ASN A 21 4.03 -11.96 -4.87
N GLY A 22 3.37 -12.42 -3.81
CA GLY A 22 3.60 -13.73 -3.22
C GLY A 22 4.73 -13.79 -2.19
N ASP A 23 5.36 -12.67 -1.85
CA ASP A 23 6.44 -12.56 -0.88
C ASP A 23 5.89 -12.49 0.55
N TRP A 24 5.31 -13.61 1.01
CA TRP A 24 4.70 -13.69 2.34
C TRP A 24 5.68 -14.07 3.43
N HIS A 25 6.59 -15.01 3.15
CA HIS A 25 7.48 -15.55 4.16
C HIS A 25 8.47 -14.52 4.68
N ASP A 26 9.17 -13.84 3.78
CA ASP A 26 10.13 -12.79 4.17
C ASP A 26 9.45 -11.62 4.88
N LEU A 27 8.27 -11.19 4.38
CA LEU A 27 7.48 -10.19 5.06
C LEU A 27 7.04 -10.62 6.46
N TYR A 28 6.65 -11.89 6.63
CA TYR A 28 6.29 -12.45 7.93
C TYR A 28 7.45 -12.38 8.91
N LEU A 29 8.65 -12.82 8.51
CA LEU A 29 9.84 -12.76 9.35
C LEU A 29 10.17 -11.32 9.80
N GLU A 30 9.99 -10.33 8.91
CA GLU A 30 10.16 -8.92 9.27
C GLU A 30 9.10 -8.46 10.30
N LYS A 31 7.82 -8.86 10.12
CA LYS A 31 6.74 -8.47 11.04
C LYS A 31 6.90 -9.07 12.44
N ILE A 32 7.38 -10.31 12.56
CA ILE A 32 7.62 -10.93 13.87
C ILE A 32 8.99 -10.55 14.47
N GLY A 33 9.83 -9.80 13.74
CA GLY A 33 11.11 -9.29 14.20
C GLY A 33 12.27 -10.30 14.11
N GLU A 34 12.10 -11.38 13.34
CA GLU A 34 13.16 -12.39 13.09
C GLU A 34 14.06 -12.02 11.92
N LYS A 35 13.62 -11.06 11.08
CA LYS A 35 14.41 -10.49 10.00
C LYS A 35 14.30 -8.97 10.05
N GLU A 36 15.43 -8.27 9.93
CA GLU A 36 15.40 -6.82 9.74
C GLU A 36 15.11 -6.50 8.26
N PRO A 37 14.31 -5.44 7.98
CA PRO A 37 14.13 -4.96 6.63
C PRO A 37 15.46 -4.57 5.98
N ASP A 38 15.54 -4.71 4.65
CA ASP A 38 16.72 -4.27 3.91
C ASP A 38 17.02 -2.80 4.15
N ASP A 39 18.29 -2.47 4.35
CA ASP A 39 18.75 -1.08 4.40
C ASP A 39 18.79 -0.49 2.98
N LEU A 40 17.89 0.46 2.73
CA LEU A 40 17.76 1.13 1.45
C LEU A 40 18.42 2.52 1.42
N SER A 41 19.21 2.88 2.44
CA SER A 41 19.83 4.19 2.57
C SER A 41 20.81 4.51 1.42
N ASP A 42 21.49 3.50 0.88
CA ASP A 42 22.45 3.61 -0.21
C ASP A 42 21.90 3.14 -1.57
N VAL A 43 20.57 2.91 -1.67
CA VAL A 43 19.93 2.49 -2.92
C VAL A 43 19.48 3.72 -3.70
N LEU A 44 20.26 4.16 -4.68
CA LEU A 44 20.04 5.40 -5.45
C LEU A 44 18.59 5.57 -5.97
N PRO A 45 17.92 4.57 -6.58
CA PRO A 45 16.53 4.74 -7.02
C PRO A 45 15.56 5.06 -5.88
N VAL A 46 15.79 4.52 -4.68
CA VAL A 46 14.97 4.80 -3.48
C VAL A 46 15.23 6.22 -3.00
N GLN A 47 16.50 6.61 -2.89
CA GLN A 47 16.89 7.96 -2.49
C GLN A 47 16.36 9.02 -3.46
N MET A 48 16.45 8.75 -4.78
CA MET A 48 15.85 9.62 -5.80
C MET A 48 14.34 9.75 -5.62
N GLY A 49 13.63 8.67 -5.31
CA GLY A 49 12.20 8.71 -4.98
C GLY A 49 11.90 9.65 -3.82
N ILE A 50 12.62 9.48 -2.71
CA ILE A 50 12.46 10.29 -1.50
C ILE A 50 12.75 11.78 -1.78
N HIS A 51 13.86 12.08 -2.42
CA HIS A 51 14.29 13.48 -2.66
C HIS A 51 13.47 14.20 -3.72
N THR A 52 12.81 13.49 -4.62
CA THR A 52 11.98 14.08 -5.67
C THR A 52 10.50 14.08 -5.37
N GLU A 53 10.05 13.54 -4.23
CA GLU A 53 8.64 13.46 -3.87
C GLU A 53 7.98 14.84 -3.78
N ASP A 54 8.54 15.76 -3.00
CA ASP A 54 8.01 17.12 -2.88
C ASP A 54 8.00 17.86 -4.23
N PHE A 55 9.07 17.69 -5.03
CA PHE A 55 9.10 18.23 -6.38
C PHE A 55 8.00 17.64 -7.26
N ASN A 56 7.76 16.34 -7.17
CA ASN A 56 6.74 15.65 -7.95
C ASN A 56 5.33 16.13 -7.57
N ILE A 57 5.07 16.34 -6.27
CA ILE A 57 3.82 16.93 -5.76
C ILE A 57 3.61 18.33 -6.36
N ASP A 58 4.62 19.19 -6.30
CA ASP A 58 4.54 20.55 -6.87
C ASP A 58 4.38 20.52 -8.39
N TRP A 59 5.05 19.57 -9.05
CA TRP A 59 4.95 19.40 -10.49
C TRP A 59 3.55 18.93 -10.91
N PHE A 60 2.95 18.00 -10.16
CA PHE A 60 1.55 17.59 -10.36
C PHE A 60 0.60 18.78 -10.32
N THR A 61 0.70 19.62 -9.29
CA THR A 61 -0.11 20.84 -9.17
C THR A 61 0.09 21.78 -10.36
N ARG A 62 1.32 21.99 -10.83
CA ARG A 62 1.61 22.82 -12.01
C ARG A 62 1.00 22.27 -13.29
N GLN A 63 1.00 20.94 -13.47
CA GLN A 63 0.50 20.31 -14.68
C GLN A 63 -1.04 20.22 -14.72
N THR A 64 -1.68 20.07 -13.57
CA THR A 64 -3.13 19.79 -13.48
C THR A 64 -3.95 20.98 -13.00
N GLY A 65 -3.35 21.91 -12.26
CA GLY A 65 -4.07 22.95 -11.53
C GLY A 65 -4.78 22.44 -10.26
N ILE A 66 -4.66 21.13 -9.93
CA ILE A 66 -5.29 20.54 -8.75
C ILE A 66 -4.37 20.78 -7.54
N GLU A 67 -4.90 21.43 -6.52
CA GLU A 67 -4.13 21.71 -5.29
C GLU A 67 -4.01 20.48 -4.40
N VAL A 68 -2.84 20.32 -3.78
CA VAL A 68 -2.59 19.33 -2.73
C VAL A 68 -2.80 20.00 -1.37
N VAL A 69 -3.91 19.66 -0.72
CA VAL A 69 -4.34 20.27 0.55
C VAL A 69 -3.76 19.58 1.79
N GLY A 70 -3.19 18.40 1.63
CA GLY A 70 -2.49 17.66 2.69
C GLY A 70 -1.36 16.84 2.12
N ARG A 71 -0.19 16.84 2.75
CA ARG A 71 1.01 16.10 2.34
C ARG A 71 1.46 15.14 3.43
N GLN A 72 1.96 13.97 3.02
CA GLN A 72 2.58 12.97 3.91
C GLN A 72 1.67 12.62 5.10
N ILE A 73 0.44 12.21 4.79
CA ILE A 73 -0.56 11.90 5.81
C ILE A 73 -0.60 10.39 6.06
N GLN A 74 -0.44 10.00 7.33
CA GLN A 74 -0.66 8.62 7.75
C GLN A 74 -2.09 8.43 8.24
N ILE A 75 -2.77 7.40 7.73
CA ILE A 75 -4.16 7.06 8.07
C ILE A 75 -4.26 5.57 8.33
N PHE A 76 -5.05 5.21 9.35
CA PHE A 76 -5.33 3.84 9.72
C PHE A 76 -6.74 3.45 9.28
N SER A 77 -6.92 2.20 8.88
CA SER A 77 -8.23 1.64 8.59
C SER A 77 -9.11 1.64 9.85
N ARG A 78 -10.36 2.09 9.69
CA ARG A 78 -11.34 2.00 10.79
C ARG A 78 -11.81 0.56 11.03
N LYS A 79 -11.82 -0.26 9.98
CA LYS A 79 -12.25 -1.66 10.03
C LYS A 79 -11.16 -2.57 10.59
N TYR A 80 -9.92 -2.34 10.15
CA TYR A 80 -8.75 -3.14 10.52
C TYR A 80 -7.61 -2.23 10.97
N PRO A 81 -7.47 -1.91 12.26
CA PRO A 81 -6.49 -0.93 12.75
C PRO A 81 -5.02 -1.25 12.44
N PHE A 82 -4.70 -2.50 12.07
CA PHE A 82 -3.38 -2.90 11.61
C PHE A 82 -3.09 -2.52 10.15
N MET A 83 -4.10 -2.15 9.36
CA MET A 83 -3.92 -1.65 7.99
C MET A 83 -3.75 -0.13 8.02
N TYR A 84 -2.72 0.38 7.35
CA TYR A 84 -2.46 1.83 7.28
C TYR A 84 -1.94 2.24 5.91
N CYS A 85 -2.12 3.49 5.56
CA CYS A 85 -1.52 4.12 4.39
C CYS A 85 -0.73 5.37 4.78
N ASN A 86 0.39 5.58 4.09
CA ASN A 86 1.12 6.84 4.07
C ASN A 86 0.86 7.47 2.71
N ILE A 87 0.04 8.51 2.69
CA ILE A 87 -0.44 9.15 1.47
C ILE A 87 0.47 10.35 1.18
N ASP A 88 1.01 10.44 -0.02
CA ASP A 88 1.87 11.55 -0.43
C ASP A 88 1.07 12.84 -0.54
N GLY A 89 -0.16 12.77 -1.07
CA GLY A 89 -1.04 13.93 -1.18
C GLY A 89 -2.52 13.63 -1.05
N VAL A 90 -3.24 14.51 -0.33
CA VAL A 90 -4.71 14.61 -0.37
C VAL A 90 -5.04 15.83 -1.23
N LEU A 91 -5.93 15.66 -2.20
CA LEU A 91 -6.23 16.68 -3.18
C LEU A 91 -7.44 17.55 -2.79
N SER A 92 -7.53 18.75 -3.35
CA SER A 92 -8.69 19.64 -3.23
C SER A 92 -9.94 19.04 -3.89
N GLU A 93 -9.78 18.15 -4.85
CA GLU A 93 -10.89 17.35 -5.38
C GLU A 93 -11.45 16.40 -4.31
N PRO A 94 -12.79 16.28 -4.19
CA PRO A 94 -13.41 15.45 -3.17
C PRO A 94 -12.98 13.98 -3.27
N LYS A 95 -12.46 13.42 -2.16
CA LYS A 95 -12.05 12.02 -2.05
C LYS A 95 -11.02 11.61 -3.10
N ALA A 96 -10.13 12.50 -3.51
CA ALA A 96 -9.04 12.21 -4.43
C ALA A 96 -7.68 12.24 -3.70
N LEU A 97 -6.83 11.30 -4.06
CA LEU A 97 -5.49 11.12 -3.49
C LEU A 97 -4.43 11.30 -4.56
N LEU A 98 -3.21 11.52 -4.12
CA LEU A 98 -2.01 11.56 -4.95
C LEU A 98 -0.96 10.59 -4.39
N GLU A 99 -0.38 9.80 -5.27
CA GLU A 99 0.81 8.99 -5.04
C GLU A 99 1.89 9.39 -6.03
N CYS A 100 3.10 9.62 -5.56
CA CYS A 100 4.23 10.09 -6.33
C CYS A 100 5.25 8.97 -6.54
N LYS A 101 5.69 8.78 -7.77
CA LYS A 101 6.75 7.81 -8.09
C LYS A 101 7.82 8.42 -8.98
N HIS A 102 9.07 8.09 -8.69
CA HIS A 102 10.19 8.32 -9.58
C HIS A 102 10.71 6.96 -10.06
N THR A 103 10.78 6.76 -11.36
CA THR A 103 11.20 5.49 -11.95
C THR A 103 12.15 5.71 -13.11
N ASN A 104 12.69 4.63 -13.68
CA ASN A 104 13.60 4.74 -14.83
C ASN A 104 12.87 5.23 -16.10
N ALA A 105 13.64 5.82 -17.02
CA ALA A 105 13.11 6.40 -18.27
C ALA A 105 12.56 5.37 -19.28
N PHE A 106 12.87 4.08 -19.10
CA PHE A 106 12.54 3.00 -20.05
C PHE A 106 11.22 2.30 -19.78
N THR A 107 10.54 2.63 -18.68
CA THR A 107 9.20 2.13 -18.39
C THR A 107 8.12 3.09 -18.91
N ASN A 108 6.86 2.78 -18.69
CA ASN A 108 5.72 3.60 -19.07
C ASN A 108 4.65 3.63 -17.98
N GLU A 109 3.63 4.45 -18.18
CA GLU A 109 2.54 4.69 -17.26
C GLU A 109 1.80 3.40 -16.90
N VAL A 110 1.47 2.57 -17.91
CA VAL A 110 0.71 1.32 -17.73
C VAL A 110 1.49 0.33 -16.87
N LYS A 111 2.76 0.07 -17.19
CA LYS A 111 3.61 -0.83 -16.42
C LYS A 111 3.85 -0.33 -15.00
N THR A 112 3.97 0.99 -14.83
CA THR A 112 4.17 1.59 -13.52
C THR A 112 2.90 1.48 -12.68
N ALA A 113 1.72 1.76 -13.25
CA ALA A 113 0.45 1.59 -12.56
C ALA A 113 0.20 0.14 -12.15
N GLU A 114 0.51 -0.82 -13.01
CA GLU A 114 0.39 -2.25 -12.70
C GLU A 114 1.34 -2.68 -11.58
N LYS A 115 2.59 -2.22 -11.61
CA LYS A 115 3.57 -2.49 -10.55
C LYS A 115 3.10 -2.04 -9.16
N TYR A 116 2.42 -0.89 -9.09
CA TYR A 116 1.94 -0.30 -7.84
C TYR A 116 0.44 -0.55 -7.58
N LYS A 117 -0.22 -1.38 -8.38
CA LYS A 117 -1.67 -1.64 -8.29
C LYS A 117 -2.11 -1.99 -6.87
N ALA A 118 -1.44 -2.93 -6.21
CA ALA A 118 -1.81 -3.35 -4.86
C ALA A 118 -1.70 -2.19 -3.85
N GLN A 119 -0.62 -1.42 -3.87
CA GLN A 119 -0.44 -0.23 -3.03
C GLN A 119 -1.55 0.79 -3.26
N LEU A 120 -1.86 1.11 -4.52
CA LEU A 120 -2.88 2.10 -4.87
C LEU A 120 -4.28 1.65 -4.44
N GLN A 121 -4.63 0.38 -4.65
CA GLN A 121 -5.91 -0.18 -4.24
C GLN A 121 -6.05 -0.29 -2.72
N HIS A 122 -4.96 -0.60 -2.01
CA HIS A 122 -4.90 -0.56 -0.54
C HIS A 122 -5.21 0.86 -0.01
N TYR A 123 -4.61 1.91 -0.59
CA TYR A 123 -4.87 3.29 -0.20
C TYR A 123 -6.30 3.73 -0.47
N LEU A 124 -6.81 3.40 -1.67
CA LEU A 124 -8.20 3.68 -2.06
C LEU A 124 -9.19 3.02 -1.10
N MET A 125 -8.91 1.80 -0.66
CA MET A 125 -9.74 1.04 0.27
C MET A 125 -9.74 1.65 1.67
N ILE A 126 -8.57 1.93 2.24
CA ILE A 126 -8.43 2.44 3.62
C ILE A 126 -8.99 3.85 3.75
N TYR A 127 -8.69 4.74 2.81
CA TYR A 127 -9.17 6.11 2.82
C TYR A 127 -10.65 6.21 2.42
N GLY A 128 -11.17 5.26 1.65
CA GLY A 128 -12.48 5.36 1.02
C GLY A 128 -12.50 6.41 -0.10
N ALA A 129 -11.38 6.53 -0.82
CA ALA A 129 -11.24 7.48 -1.91
C ALA A 129 -12.00 7.03 -3.16
N SER A 130 -12.45 8.01 -3.96
CA SER A 130 -13.09 7.78 -5.25
C SER A 130 -12.09 7.56 -6.38
N LYS A 131 -10.86 8.06 -6.21
CA LYS A 131 -9.73 7.92 -7.14
C LYS A 131 -8.41 8.25 -6.48
N ILE A 132 -7.33 7.78 -7.09
CA ILE A 132 -5.96 8.18 -6.77
C ILE A 132 -5.22 8.50 -8.06
N TYR A 133 -4.53 9.63 -8.10
CA TYR A 133 -3.61 9.95 -9.19
C TYR A 133 -2.23 9.39 -8.86
N LEU A 134 -1.68 8.64 -9.79
CA LEU A 134 -0.29 8.22 -9.77
C LEU A 134 0.52 9.18 -10.62
N SER A 135 1.29 10.05 -9.98
CA SER A 135 2.17 11.04 -10.59
C SER A 135 3.57 10.47 -10.75
N ILE A 136 4.09 10.42 -11.98
CA ILE A 136 5.29 9.64 -12.29
C ILE A 136 6.33 10.51 -12.98
N LEU A 137 7.50 10.58 -12.37
CA LEU A 137 8.73 11.08 -13.02
C LEU A 137 9.48 9.89 -13.64
N PHE A 138 9.68 9.90 -14.95
CA PHE A 138 10.43 8.89 -15.69
C PHE A 138 11.87 9.40 -15.95
N GLY A 139 12.78 9.03 -15.05
CA GLY A 139 14.12 9.62 -15.06
C GLY A 139 14.04 11.15 -14.93
N ASN A 140 14.76 11.87 -15.79
CA ASN A 140 14.78 13.33 -15.82
C ASN A 140 14.15 13.95 -17.08
N MET A 141 13.42 13.14 -17.89
CA MET A 141 13.00 13.57 -19.24
C MET A 141 11.50 13.49 -19.49
N LYS A 142 10.78 12.64 -18.78
CA LYS A 142 9.36 12.40 -19.06
C LYS A 142 8.55 12.43 -17.77
N TYR A 143 7.33 12.96 -17.89
CA TYR A 143 6.34 13.00 -16.84
C TYR A 143 5.06 12.32 -17.31
N GLY A 144 4.37 11.63 -16.41
CA GLY A 144 3.09 11.02 -16.69
C GLY A 144 2.17 11.03 -15.47
N ILE A 145 0.86 11.00 -15.72
CA ILE A 145 -0.18 10.89 -14.70
C ILE A 145 -1.12 9.75 -15.10
N VAL A 146 -1.47 8.91 -14.13
CA VAL A 146 -2.49 7.87 -14.31
C VAL A 146 -3.57 8.07 -13.25
N GLU A 147 -4.81 8.21 -13.68
CA GLU A 147 -5.96 8.15 -12.77
C GLU A 147 -6.32 6.68 -12.52
N VAL A 148 -6.37 6.28 -11.25
CA VAL A 148 -6.69 4.92 -10.83
C VAL A 148 -7.96 4.94 -10.00
N LEU A 149 -8.93 4.15 -10.42
CA LEU A 149 -10.22 4.00 -9.75
C LEU A 149 -10.25 2.76 -8.84
N PRO A 150 -11.13 2.70 -7.83
CA PRO A 150 -11.32 1.53 -7.01
C PRO A 150 -11.76 0.31 -7.82
N ASP A 151 -10.99 -0.77 -7.75
CA ASP A 151 -11.35 -2.10 -8.24
C ASP A 151 -11.87 -2.94 -7.06
N LYS A 152 -13.19 -2.96 -6.88
CA LYS A 152 -13.83 -3.62 -5.72
C LYS A 152 -13.53 -5.12 -5.63
N LYS A 153 -13.45 -5.81 -6.76
CA LYS A 153 -13.11 -7.23 -6.78
C LYS A 153 -11.67 -7.44 -6.29
N PHE A 154 -10.74 -6.67 -6.83
CA PHE A 154 -9.35 -6.72 -6.41
C PHE A 154 -9.17 -6.30 -4.94
N GLN A 155 -9.88 -5.24 -4.49
CA GLN A 155 -9.84 -4.79 -3.11
C GLN A 155 -10.32 -5.85 -2.13
N ASN A 156 -11.38 -6.60 -2.45
CA ASN A 156 -11.88 -7.67 -1.58
C ASN A 156 -10.83 -8.80 -1.46
N GLU A 157 -10.25 -9.23 -2.57
CA GLU A 157 -9.18 -10.25 -2.55
C GLU A 157 -7.96 -9.75 -1.76
N LEU A 158 -7.56 -8.48 -1.92
CA LEU A 158 -6.44 -7.89 -1.20
C LEU A 158 -6.72 -7.78 0.29
N GLU A 159 -7.92 -7.30 0.69
CA GLU A 159 -8.34 -7.23 2.08
C GLU A 159 -8.28 -8.62 2.73
N SER A 160 -8.79 -9.64 2.05
CA SER A 160 -8.78 -11.01 2.54
C SER A 160 -7.36 -11.56 2.70
N ALA A 161 -6.46 -11.26 1.76
CA ALA A 161 -5.06 -11.63 1.84
C ALA A 161 -4.36 -10.97 3.04
N GLU A 162 -4.56 -9.65 3.21
CA GLU A 162 -3.97 -8.88 4.32
C GLU A 162 -4.48 -9.36 5.68
N VAL A 163 -5.77 -9.66 5.80
CA VAL A 163 -6.38 -10.20 7.03
C VAL A 163 -5.79 -11.57 7.36
N LEU A 164 -5.72 -12.47 6.38
CA LEU A 164 -5.14 -13.79 6.58
C LEU A 164 -3.66 -13.70 6.97
N PHE A 165 -2.88 -12.87 6.27
CA PHE A 165 -1.48 -12.67 6.57
C PHE A 165 -1.28 -12.13 7.99
N TRP A 166 -2.05 -11.11 8.38
CA TRP A 166 -1.94 -10.53 9.72
C TRP A 166 -2.30 -11.52 10.83
N HIS A 167 -3.29 -12.40 10.57
CA HIS A 167 -3.58 -13.49 11.48
C HIS A 167 -2.38 -14.45 11.66
N LEU A 168 -1.70 -14.82 10.58
CA LEU A 168 -0.49 -15.65 10.64
C LEU A 168 0.62 -14.97 11.47
N VAL A 169 0.81 -13.66 11.33
CA VAL A 169 1.74 -12.88 12.14
C VAL A 169 1.38 -12.93 13.62
N GLN A 170 0.10 -12.69 13.96
CA GLN A 170 -0.37 -12.67 15.35
C GLN A 170 -0.29 -14.04 16.02
N THR A 171 -0.57 -15.11 15.29
CA THR A 171 -0.53 -16.48 15.79
C THR A 171 0.84 -17.14 15.68
N LYS A 172 1.82 -16.42 15.13
CA LYS A 172 3.18 -16.92 14.86
C LYS A 172 3.20 -18.21 14.04
N GLN A 173 2.31 -18.30 13.05
CA GLN A 173 2.23 -19.42 12.11
C GLN A 173 2.90 -18.98 10.79
N PRO A 174 4.07 -19.54 10.42
CA PRO A 174 4.77 -19.13 9.22
C PRO A 174 3.95 -19.47 7.96
N PRO A 175 3.79 -18.53 7.02
CA PRO A 175 3.27 -18.83 5.70
C PRO A 175 4.28 -19.65 4.89
N PRO A 176 3.85 -20.32 3.80
CA PRO A 176 4.79 -20.91 2.85
C PRO A 176 5.64 -19.83 2.19
N ASP A 177 6.82 -20.24 1.63
CA ASP A 177 7.81 -19.34 1.00
C ASP A 177 7.19 -18.47 -0.12
N TYR A 178 6.24 -19.03 -0.86
CA TYR A 178 5.49 -18.34 -1.89
C TYR A 178 3.99 -18.63 -1.79
N VAL A 179 3.19 -17.57 -1.91
CA VAL A 179 1.71 -17.64 -1.91
C VAL A 179 1.18 -16.99 -3.17
N GLU A 180 0.52 -17.78 -4.03
CA GLU A 180 -0.12 -17.22 -5.22
C GLU A 180 -1.33 -16.36 -4.84
N PHE A 181 -1.35 -15.12 -5.38
CA PHE A 181 -2.44 -14.19 -5.12
C PHE A 181 -3.69 -14.56 -5.91
N LYS A 182 -4.53 -15.42 -5.30
CA LYS A 182 -5.84 -15.78 -5.84
C LYS A 182 -6.74 -16.46 -4.79
N ASN A 183 -8.03 -16.30 -4.95
CA ASN A 183 -9.08 -17.00 -4.19
C ASN A 183 -8.99 -16.79 -2.66
N PHE A 184 -8.50 -15.64 -2.21
CA PHE A 184 -8.36 -15.36 -0.77
C PHE A 184 -9.70 -15.24 -0.06
N ASP A 185 -10.73 -14.69 -0.71
CA ASP A 185 -12.08 -14.65 -0.14
C ASP A 185 -12.57 -16.06 0.21
N SER A 186 -12.40 -17.03 -0.70
CA SER A 186 -12.78 -18.42 -0.44
C SER A 186 -11.92 -19.05 0.65
N LYS A 187 -10.61 -18.82 0.63
CA LYS A 187 -9.68 -19.31 1.64
C LYS A 187 -9.99 -18.74 3.03
N LEU A 188 -10.31 -17.45 3.11
CA LEU A 188 -10.68 -16.81 4.36
C LEU A 188 -12.00 -17.35 4.89
N GLN A 189 -12.99 -17.63 4.04
CA GLN A 189 -14.24 -18.26 4.42
C GLN A 189 -14.04 -19.68 4.95
N GLU A 190 -13.22 -20.50 4.27
CA GLU A 190 -12.87 -21.85 4.73
C GLU A 190 -12.16 -21.79 6.10
N PHE A 191 -11.26 -20.85 6.26
CA PHE A 191 -10.53 -20.64 7.51
C PHE A 191 -11.47 -20.20 8.64
N ASN A 192 -12.43 -19.32 8.37
CA ASN A 192 -13.43 -18.85 9.32
C ASN A 192 -14.45 -19.93 9.71
N ASN A 193 -14.81 -20.83 8.81
CA ASN A 193 -15.73 -21.95 9.10
C ASN A 193 -15.11 -23.01 10.01
N GLY A 194 -13.80 -23.04 10.16
CA GLY A 194 -13.06 -23.97 11.02
C GLY A 194 -12.53 -23.39 12.33
N ARG A 195 -12.52 -22.06 12.51
CA ARG A 195 -11.95 -21.39 13.68
C ARG A 195 -12.58 -20.00 13.87
N GLU A 196 -12.91 -19.64 15.11
CA GLU A 196 -13.40 -18.30 15.50
C GLU A 196 -12.29 -17.22 15.35
N ILE A 197 -12.01 -16.72 14.14
CA ILE A 197 -11.04 -15.66 13.91
C ILE A 197 -11.66 -14.28 13.89
N ILE A 198 -12.93 -14.19 13.49
CA ILE A 198 -13.66 -12.92 13.36
C ILE A 198 -13.83 -12.15 14.67
N PRO A 199 -13.99 -12.75 15.87
CA PRO A 199 -14.17 -11.95 17.08
C PRO A 199 -12.99 -11.04 17.44
N LEU A 200 -11.77 -11.40 17.03
CA LEU A 200 -10.57 -10.59 17.31
C LEU A 200 -10.38 -9.44 16.31
N LEU A 201 -10.93 -9.55 15.10
CA LEU A 201 -10.75 -8.57 14.03
C LEU A 201 -11.89 -7.54 13.99
N THR A 202 -13.08 -7.87 14.50
CA THR A 202 -14.28 -7.01 14.47
C THR A 202 -14.55 -6.23 15.76
N ARG A 203 -13.84 -6.48 16.85
CA ARG A 203 -14.04 -5.79 18.14
C ARG A 203 -13.54 -4.34 18.21
N ALA A 204 -13.08 -3.77 17.12
CA ALA A 204 -12.62 -2.36 17.05
C ALA A 204 -13.71 -1.39 16.54
N SER A 205 -14.97 -1.79 16.47
CA SER A 205 -16.07 -0.95 15.95
C SER A 205 -17.24 -0.77 16.93
N GLU A 206 -16.98 -0.81 18.26
CA GLU A 206 -17.90 -0.25 19.26
C GLU A 206 -17.31 0.98 19.94
#